data_ba4cd1500c80a33129ff12ea3b504b38
#
_entry.id   ba4cd1500c80a33129ff12ea3b504b38
#
_cell.length_a   1.000
_cell.length_b   1.000
_cell.length_c   1.000
_cell.angle_alpha   90.00
_cell.angle_beta   90.00
_cell.angle_gamma   90.00
#
_symmetry.space_group_name_H-M   'P 1'
#
loop_
_entity.id
_entity.type
_entity.pdbx_description
1 polymer ?
#
loop_
_entity_poly.entity_id
_entity_poly.type
_entity_poly.pdbx_seq_one_letter_code
_entity_poly.pdbx_strand_id
1 'polypeptide(L)'
;MRTLVVGWSSVLHGEATAGDVLAMDAVADALGTAGVPHDVAWSAVMCPPGGLPLDDVEPARYTHLLFVCGPATGRAIAELHEQFAHCRRIAVGVSVLDPEDPVTAGFHRVIARDRPGAGAHRDLAARAVPQLVPVLGVYLTGGQHEYGARRRHDAVRSGLEEWLGRLDAARLPLDTRLDPRDWRLPATAAQAGSVIARLDTVVSMRMHGLVLALRAGVPVLAVDPVAGGGKVTAQARAWDWPAVVGADELDPGRLDEQLRWCLSPAGRAAAEERAAMVPSGFEQLDELVGDLLGDLSGEPGRDADGEFDRELGPELLEAA
;
A
#
# COMPACT_ATOMS: atom_id res chain seq x y z
N MET A 1 -4.27 -17.01 -37.76
CA MET A 1 -3.21 -16.26 -37.07
C MET A 1 -3.62 -16.12 -35.62
N ARG A 2 -2.80 -16.52 -34.66
CA ARG A 2 -3.00 -16.28 -33.21
C ARG A 2 -1.68 -15.75 -32.64
N THR A 3 -1.78 -14.73 -31.81
CA THR A 3 -0.63 -14.01 -31.26
C THR A 3 -0.52 -14.28 -29.77
N LEU A 4 0.68 -14.54 -29.28
CA LEU A 4 0.99 -14.56 -27.86
C LEU A 4 1.71 -13.26 -27.50
N VAL A 5 1.22 -12.58 -26.49
CA VAL A 5 1.83 -11.38 -25.88
C VAL A 5 2.56 -11.80 -24.62
N VAL A 6 3.83 -11.50 -24.52
CA VAL A 6 4.70 -11.77 -23.37
C VAL A 6 5.53 -10.53 -23.05
N GLY A 7 6.02 -10.44 -21.83
CA GLY A 7 6.93 -9.40 -21.36
C GLY A 7 7.70 -9.87 -20.14
N TRP A 8 8.32 -8.97 -19.40
CA TRP A 8 9.06 -9.30 -18.18
C TRP A 8 8.17 -9.89 -17.08
N SER A 9 6.91 -9.49 -17.00
CA SER A 9 5.92 -10.10 -16.10
C SER A 9 5.55 -11.54 -16.46
N SER A 10 5.95 -12.02 -17.65
CA SER A 10 5.71 -13.40 -18.08
C SER A 10 6.84 -14.36 -17.67
N VAL A 11 8.06 -13.88 -17.51
CA VAL A 11 9.27 -14.72 -17.34
C VAL A 11 10.02 -14.53 -16.04
N LEU A 12 9.92 -13.35 -15.41
CA LEU A 12 10.63 -13.02 -14.17
C LEU A 12 9.66 -12.85 -13.01
N HIS A 13 9.71 -13.77 -12.05
CA HIS A 13 8.87 -13.73 -10.85
C HIS A 13 9.19 -12.49 -10.01
N GLY A 14 8.19 -11.61 -9.82
CA GLY A 14 8.28 -10.45 -8.94
C GLY A 14 9.22 -9.33 -9.40
N GLU A 15 9.84 -9.44 -10.58
CA GLU A 15 10.74 -8.41 -11.12
C GLU A 15 10.05 -7.46 -12.11
N ALA A 16 8.80 -7.74 -12.49
CA ALA A 16 8.04 -6.87 -13.36
C ALA A 16 7.69 -5.55 -12.67
N THR A 17 7.82 -4.47 -13.42
CA THR A 17 7.37 -3.14 -12.97
C THR A 17 5.93 -2.89 -13.42
N ALA A 18 5.26 -1.91 -12.77
CA ALA A 18 3.95 -1.46 -13.23
C ALA A 18 3.97 -0.98 -14.70
N GLY A 19 5.10 -0.39 -15.13
CA GLY A 19 5.30 0.03 -16.52
C GLY A 19 5.27 -1.14 -17.50
N ASP A 20 5.88 -2.27 -17.15
CA ASP A 20 5.88 -3.48 -18.01
C ASP A 20 4.45 -4.01 -18.19
N VAL A 21 3.69 -4.11 -17.11
CA VAL A 21 2.30 -4.58 -17.15
C VAL A 21 1.44 -3.64 -17.98
N LEU A 22 1.48 -2.33 -17.71
CA LEU A 22 0.72 -1.33 -18.46
C LEU A 22 1.08 -1.28 -19.95
N ALA A 23 2.34 -1.53 -20.30
CA ALA A 23 2.75 -1.63 -21.69
C ALA A 23 2.17 -2.87 -22.37
N MET A 24 2.12 -4.02 -21.69
CA MET A 24 1.45 -5.23 -22.18
C MET A 24 -0.05 -5.01 -22.37
N ASP A 25 -0.71 -4.38 -21.41
CA ASP A 25 -2.15 -4.03 -21.51
C ASP A 25 -2.41 -3.12 -22.72
N ALA A 26 -1.57 -2.09 -22.92
CA ALA A 26 -1.71 -1.19 -24.07
C ALA A 26 -1.56 -1.92 -25.42
N VAL A 27 -0.69 -2.93 -25.50
CA VAL A 27 -0.54 -3.78 -26.70
C VAL A 27 -1.76 -4.70 -26.85
N ALA A 28 -2.21 -5.36 -25.79
CA ALA A 28 -3.38 -6.23 -25.82
C ALA A 28 -4.64 -5.45 -26.25
N ASP A 29 -4.87 -4.28 -25.70
CA ASP A 29 -5.97 -3.38 -26.06
C ASP A 29 -5.92 -2.97 -27.54
N ALA A 30 -4.72 -2.66 -28.06
CA ALA A 30 -4.56 -2.31 -29.46
C ALA A 30 -4.85 -3.50 -30.39
N LEU A 31 -4.41 -4.72 -30.00
CA LEU A 31 -4.72 -5.94 -30.75
C LEU A 31 -6.22 -6.27 -30.69
N GLY A 32 -6.85 -6.14 -29.53
CA GLY A 32 -8.29 -6.33 -29.35
C GLY A 32 -9.10 -5.37 -30.21
N THR A 33 -8.75 -4.09 -30.21
CA THR A 33 -9.40 -3.05 -31.04
C THR A 33 -9.25 -3.35 -32.53
N ALA A 34 -8.11 -3.91 -32.92
CA ALA A 34 -7.85 -4.30 -34.32
C ALA A 34 -8.47 -5.66 -34.70
N GLY A 35 -9.13 -6.36 -33.78
CA GLY A 35 -9.70 -7.69 -34.02
C GLY A 35 -8.65 -8.78 -34.23
N VAL A 36 -7.42 -8.60 -33.73
CA VAL A 36 -6.34 -9.60 -33.83
C VAL A 36 -6.48 -10.60 -32.68
N PRO A 37 -6.72 -11.90 -32.97
CA PRO A 37 -6.79 -12.92 -31.93
C PRO A 37 -5.46 -13.03 -31.17
N HIS A 38 -5.51 -12.85 -29.84
CA HIS A 38 -4.32 -12.88 -28.99
C HIS A 38 -4.64 -13.46 -27.62
N ASP A 39 -3.60 -13.89 -26.93
CA ASP A 39 -3.57 -14.23 -25.52
C ASP A 39 -2.41 -13.48 -24.87
N VAL A 40 -2.53 -13.18 -23.59
CA VAL A 40 -1.46 -12.58 -22.77
C VAL A 40 -1.01 -13.63 -21.77
N ALA A 41 0.29 -13.95 -21.76
CA ALA A 41 0.86 -14.92 -20.82
C ALA A 41 1.61 -14.23 -19.68
N TRP A 42 1.55 -14.88 -18.51
CA TRP A 42 2.06 -14.36 -17.24
C TRP A 42 2.99 -15.38 -16.57
N SER A 43 3.91 -14.93 -15.74
CA SER A 43 4.58 -15.83 -14.80
C SER A 43 3.58 -16.36 -13.76
N ALA A 44 3.86 -17.49 -13.13
CA ALA A 44 2.98 -18.09 -12.14
C ALA A 44 2.64 -17.14 -10.97
N VAL A 45 3.56 -16.23 -10.60
CA VAL A 45 3.36 -15.28 -9.51
C VAL A 45 2.53 -14.07 -9.94
N MET A 46 2.68 -13.62 -11.18
CA MET A 46 2.01 -12.42 -11.69
C MET A 46 0.69 -12.73 -12.40
N CYS A 47 0.35 -14.01 -12.57
CA CYS A 47 -0.84 -14.43 -13.30
C CYS A 47 -2.13 -13.99 -12.57
N PRO A 48 -2.96 -13.15 -13.18
CA PRO A 48 -4.23 -12.79 -12.58
C PRO A 48 -5.19 -13.99 -12.56
N PRO A 49 -6.24 -13.97 -11.70
CA PRO A 49 -7.26 -15.02 -11.68
C PRO A 49 -7.88 -15.23 -13.07
N GLY A 50 -7.83 -16.48 -13.56
CA GLY A 50 -8.30 -16.82 -14.90
C GLY A 50 -7.36 -16.43 -16.05
N GLY A 51 -6.19 -15.89 -15.75
CA GLY A 51 -5.12 -15.60 -16.72
C GLY A 51 -4.45 -16.88 -17.25
N LEU A 52 -3.54 -16.74 -18.18
CA LEU A 52 -2.78 -17.83 -18.82
C LEU A 52 -1.33 -17.81 -18.30
N PRO A 53 -0.91 -18.78 -17.46
CA PRO A 53 0.49 -18.94 -17.11
C PRO A 53 1.34 -19.28 -18.35
N LEU A 54 2.54 -18.72 -18.44
CA LEU A 54 3.44 -19.01 -19.58
C LEU A 54 3.80 -20.50 -19.66
N ASP A 55 3.93 -21.15 -18.52
CA ASP A 55 4.24 -22.59 -18.44
C ASP A 55 3.11 -23.47 -18.99
N ASP A 56 1.87 -22.98 -19.03
CA ASP A 56 0.70 -23.68 -19.57
C ASP A 56 0.46 -23.39 -21.07
N VAL A 57 1.31 -22.54 -21.68
CA VAL A 57 1.17 -22.18 -23.08
C VAL A 57 1.62 -23.32 -23.98
N GLU A 58 0.77 -23.73 -24.92
CA GLU A 58 1.10 -24.63 -26.01
C GLU A 58 1.68 -23.83 -27.21
N PRO A 59 2.99 -23.81 -27.46
CA PRO A 59 3.59 -22.95 -28.50
C PRO A 59 2.98 -23.16 -29.88
N ALA A 60 2.67 -24.40 -30.24
CA ALA A 60 2.12 -24.78 -31.56
C ALA A 60 0.78 -24.09 -31.90
N ARG A 61 0.06 -23.53 -30.92
CA ARG A 61 -1.18 -22.77 -31.14
C ARG A 61 -0.96 -21.37 -31.66
N TYR A 62 0.27 -20.86 -31.62
CA TYR A 62 0.59 -19.49 -31.99
C TYR A 62 1.41 -19.42 -33.25
N THR A 63 1.21 -18.37 -34.01
CA THR A 63 1.97 -18.04 -35.25
C THR A 63 2.82 -16.79 -35.03
N HIS A 64 2.53 -16.01 -34.01
CA HIS A 64 3.23 -14.78 -33.66
C HIS A 64 3.54 -14.73 -32.16
N LEU A 65 4.72 -14.25 -31.82
CA LEU A 65 5.15 -13.93 -30.48
C LEU A 65 5.45 -12.43 -30.41
N LEU A 66 4.79 -11.70 -29.53
CA LEU A 66 5.11 -10.31 -29.22
C LEU A 66 5.79 -10.23 -27.87
N PHE A 67 7.01 -9.70 -27.84
CA PHE A 67 7.71 -9.37 -26.61
C PHE A 67 7.56 -7.85 -26.36
N VAL A 68 7.04 -7.48 -25.19
CA VAL A 68 6.64 -6.09 -24.89
C VAL A 68 7.49 -5.54 -23.76
N CYS A 69 8.00 -4.32 -23.97
CA CYS A 69 8.71 -3.51 -22.97
C CYS A 69 10.07 -4.09 -22.49
N GLY A 70 10.81 -3.30 -21.71
CA GLY A 70 12.11 -3.67 -21.16
C GLY A 70 13.24 -3.81 -22.19
N PRO A 71 14.44 -4.26 -21.77
CA PRO A 71 15.53 -4.53 -22.68
C PRO A 71 15.26 -5.80 -23.51
N ALA A 72 15.57 -5.75 -24.83
CA ALA A 72 15.35 -6.86 -25.76
C ALA A 72 16.53 -7.85 -25.76
N THR A 73 17.09 -8.18 -24.62
CA THR A 73 18.28 -9.03 -24.45
C THR A 73 18.16 -9.96 -23.24
N GLY A 74 19.06 -10.90 -23.12
CA GLY A 74 19.17 -11.77 -21.97
C GLY A 74 18.64 -13.19 -22.18
N ARG A 75 18.96 -14.06 -21.21
CA ARG A 75 18.71 -15.50 -21.30
C ARG A 75 17.23 -15.85 -21.44
N ALA A 76 16.36 -15.19 -20.68
CA ALA A 76 14.92 -15.47 -20.73
C ALA A 76 14.33 -15.24 -22.14
N ILE A 77 14.81 -14.21 -22.85
CA ILE A 77 14.38 -13.94 -24.23
C ILE A 77 14.97 -14.96 -25.20
N ALA A 78 16.22 -15.40 -25.00
CA ALA A 78 16.81 -16.47 -25.78
C ALA A 78 16.00 -17.77 -25.66
N GLU A 79 15.58 -18.14 -24.46
CA GLU A 79 14.70 -19.30 -24.19
C GLU A 79 13.34 -19.15 -24.90
N LEU A 80 12.75 -17.94 -24.90
CA LEU A 80 11.53 -17.66 -25.68
C LEU A 80 11.76 -17.83 -27.19
N HIS A 81 12.92 -17.44 -27.72
CA HIS A 81 13.25 -17.64 -29.12
C HIS A 81 13.34 -19.12 -29.49
N GLU A 82 13.89 -19.96 -28.64
CA GLU A 82 13.94 -21.41 -28.81
C GLU A 82 12.54 -22.02 -28.75
N GLN A 83 11.78 -21.69 -27.72
CA GLN A 83 10.44 -22.24 -27.49
C GLN A 83 9.45 -21.86 -28.61
N PHE A 84 9.56 -20.65 -29.16
CA PHE A 84 8.71 -20.13 -30.22
C PHE A 84 9.45 -19.92 -31.54
N ALA A 85 10.39 -20.84 -31.87
CA ALA A 85 11.22 -20.71 -33.04
C ALA A 85 10.43 -20.68 -34.38
N HIS A 86 9.28 -21.35 -34.41
CA HIS A 86 8.36 -21.38 -35.55
C HIS A 86 7.50 -20.12 -35.71
N CYS A 87 7.43 -19.28 -34.66
CA CYS A 87 6.63 -18.07 -34.67
C CYS A 87 7.37 -16.89 -35.30
N ARG A 88 6.63 -15.99 -35.92
CA ARG A 88 7.14 -14.67 -36.23
C ARG A 88 7.27 -13.87 -34.91
N ARG A 89 8.50 -13.56 -34.51
CA ARG A 89 8.85 -12.89 -33.26
C ARG A 89 9.02 -11.39 -33.48
N ILE A 90 8.30 -10.58 -32.73
CA ILE A 90 8.31 -9.11 -32.80
C ILE A 90 8.55 -8.56 -31.41
N ALA A 91 9.52 -7.66 -31.24
CA ALA A 91 9.70 -6.87 -30.02
C ALA A 91 9.09 -5.49 -30.21
N VAL A 92 8.32 -5.00 -29.23
CA VAL A 92 7.67 -3.70 -29.30
C VAL A 92 7.80 -2.94 -27.99
N GLY A 93 8.12 -1.65 -28.07
CA GLY A 93 8.32 -0.79 -26.90
C GLY A 93 9.56 -1.15 -26.09
N VAL A 94 10.53 -1.83 -26.68
CA VAL A 94 11.73 -2.33 -26.02
C VAL A 94 12.89 -1.34 -26.09
N SER A 95 13.81 -1.44 -25.13
CA SER A 95 15.13 -0.82 -25.20
C SER A 95 16.09 -1.75 -25.96
N VAL A 96 16.74 -1.24 -27.00
CA VAL A 96 17.83 -1.91 -27.69
C VAL A 96 19.14 -1.38 -27.12
N LEU A 97 19.80 -2.18 -26.28
CA LEU A 97 21.07 -1.78 -25.66
C LEU A 97 22.25 -1.94 -26.61
N ASP A 98 22.27 -3.05 -27.36
CA ASP A 98 23.22 -3.37 -28.39
C ASP A 98 22.47 -3.96 -29.62
N PRO A 99 22.51 -3.28 -30.77
CA PRO A 99 21.86 -3.78 -31.97
C PRO A 99 22.50 -5.08 -32.53
N GLU A 100 23.74 -5.36 -32.18
CA GLU A 100 24.49 -6.56 -32.64
C GLU A 100 24.29 -7.75 -31.66
N ASP A 101 23.60 -7.56 -30.53
CA ASP A 101 23.30 -8.65 -29.61
C ASP A 101 22.50 -9.74 -30.33
N PRO A 102 22.95 -11.01 -30.32
CA PRO A 102 22.28 -12.12 -30.99
C PRO A 102 20.83 -12.33 -30.53
N VAL A 103 20.52 -12.03 -29.28
CA VAL A 103 19.15 -12.15 -28.73
C VAL A 103 18.26 -11.06 -29.32
N THR A 104 18.74 -9.82 -29.39
CA THR A 104 18.04 -8.72 -30.05
C THR A 104 17.83 -9.01 -31.52
N ALA A 105 18.88 -9.50 -32.22
CA ALA A 105 18.83 -9.88 -33.63
C ALA A 105 17.93 -11.11 -33.89
N GLY A 106 17.60 -11.90 -32.88
CA GLY A 106 16.68 -13.03 -32.95
C GLY A 106 15.22 -12.65 -33.23
N PHE A 107 14.83 -11.39 -33.05
CA PHE A 107 13.51 -10.91 -33.45
C PHE A 107 13.44 -10.64 -34.97
N HIS A 108 12.37 -11.04 -35.62
CA HIS A 108 12.10 -10.72 -37.01
C HIS A 108 11.80 -9.24 -37.26
N ARG A 109 11.34 -8.55 -36.20
CA ARG A 109 11.09 -7.09 -36.19
C ARG A 109 11.28 -6.54 -34.81
N VAL A 110 11.96 -5.42 -34.68
CA VAL A 110 12.11 -4.66 -33.46
C VAL A 110 11.53 -3.25 -33.65
N ILE A 111 10.51 -2.92 -32.87
CA ILE A 111 9.89 -1.60 -32.79
C ILE A 111 10.38 -1.00 -31.46
N ALA A 112 11.58 -0.45 -31.49
CA ALA A 112 12.25 0.02 -30.29
C ALA A 112 11.59 1.27 -29.72
N ARG A 113 11.52 1.36 -28.39
CA ARG A 113 11.25 2.59 -27.65
C ARG A 113 12.47 3.51 -27.69
N ASP A 114 13.64 2.94 -27.45
CA ASP A 114 14.93 3.63 -27.46
C ASP A 114 16.06 2.71 -27.95
N ARG A 115 17.09 3.30 -28.52
CA ARG A 115 18.31 2.62 -28.97
C ARG A 115 19.46 3.62 -29.16
N PRO A 116 20.72 3.18 -29.09
CA PRO A 116 21.87 4.02 -29.34
C PRO A 116 21.80 4.75 -30.69
N GLY A 117 22.10 6.02 -30.69
CA GLY A 117 22.18 6.85 -31.92
C GLY A 117 20.82 7.22 -32.57
N ALA A 118 19.68 6.93 -31.94
CA ALA A 118 18.36 7.29 -32.43
C ALA A 118 17.54 8.03 -31.36
N GLY A 119 16.49 8.76 -31.79
CA GLY A 119 15.53 9.36 -30.88
C GLY A 119 14.70 8.30 -30.15
N ALA A 120 14.18 8.64 -28.96
CA ALA A 120 13.29 7.80 -28.18
C ALA A 120 11.81 8.07 -28.53
N HIS A 121 11.01 7.02 -28.48
CA HIS A 121 9.54 7.08 -28.49
C HIS A 121 9.00 7.13 -27.06
N ARG A 122 7.78 7.63 -26.89
CA ARG A 122 7.07 7.55 -25.60
C ARG A 122 6.86 6.08 -25.24
N ASP A 123 7.00 5.78 -23.95
CA ASP A 123 6.73 4.46 -23.42
C ASP A 123 5.25 4.08 -23.61
N LEU A 124 5.00 2.82 -23.96
CA LEU A 124 3.64 2.30 -24.18
C LEU A 124 2.77 2.32 -22.92
N ALA A 125 3.38 2.22 -21.73
CA ALA A 125 2.67 2.34 -20.46
C ALA A 125 1.91 3.65 -20.32
N ALA A 126 2.38 4.72 -20.97
CA ALA A 126 1.69 6.02 -20.95
C ALA A 126 0.33 6.03 -21.68
N ARG A 127 0.05 5.02 -22.50
CA ARG A 127 -1.25 4.86 -23.20
C ARG A 127 -2.30 4.16 -22.35
N ALA A 128 -1.89 3.31 -21.43
CA ALA A 128 -2.81 2.56 -20.59
C ALA A 128 -3.58 3.51 -19.67
N VAL A 129 -4.85 3.24 -19.47
CA VAL A 129 -5.68 3.94 -18.47
C VAL A 129 -5.75 3.04 -17.25
N PRO A 130 -4.97 3.32 -16.19
CA PRO A 130 -4.98 2.47 -15.01
C PRO A 130 -6.34 2.56 -14.31
N GLN A 131 -6.85 1.43 -13.84
CA GLN A 131 -7.94 1.42 -12.88
C GLN A 131 -7.39 1.80 -11.52
N LEU A 132 -7.91 2.89 -10.95
CA LEU A 132 -7.48 3.33 -9.63
C LEU A 132 -8.18 2.48 -8.57
N VAL A 133 -7.40 2.01 -7.62
CA VAL A 133 -7.86 1.30 -6.41
C VAL A 133 -7.74 2.23 -5.21
N PRO A 134 -8.47 1.97 -4.10
CA PRO A 134 -8.33 2.77 -2.88
C PRO A 134 -6.90 2.80 -2.34
N VAL A 135 -6.47 3.94 -1.83
CA VAL A 135 -5.16 4.14 -1.21
C VAL A 135 -5.30 4.08 0.31
N LEU A 136 -4.72 3.06 0.92
CA LEU A 136 -4.76 2.80 2.35
C LEU A 136 -3.42 3.14 3.02
N GLY A 137 -3.46 4.03 4.03
CA GLY A 137 -2.35 4.19 4.96
C GLY A 137 -2.39 3.11 6.05
N VAL A 138 -1.28 2.40 6.27
CA VAL A 138 -1.25 1.26 7.19
C VAL A 138 -0.26 1.50 8.33
N TYR A 139 -0.77 1.61 9.55
CA TYR A 139 0.01 1.77 10.77
C TYR A 139 0.00 0.48 11.60
N LEU A 140 0.97 -0.37 11.41
CA LEU A 140 1.19 -1.54 12.26
C LEU A 140 2.13 -1.19 13.42
N THR A 141 1.99 -1.91 14.53
CA THR A 141 2.85 -1.74 15.69
C THR A 141 3.20 -3.07 16.34
N GLY A 142 4.39 -3.13 16.92
CA GLY A 142 4.84 -4.19 17.82
C GLY A 142 5.27 -3.59 19.15
N GLY A 143 5.82 -4.41 20.05
CA GLY A 143 6.26 -3.95 21.37
C GLY A 143 5.11 -3.74 22.35
N GLN A 144 5.16 -2.67 23.14
CA GLN A 144 4.17 -2.32 24.15
C GLN A 144 3.99 -3.41 25.24
N HIS A 145 5.11 -3.81 25.84
CA HIS A 145 5.18 -4.87 26.85
C HIS A 145 4.40 -4.53 28.13
N GLU A 146 4.11 -3.27 28.35
CA GLU A 146 3.31 -2.74 29.46
C GLU A 146 1.90 -3.33 29.56
N TYR A 147 1.37 -3.89 28.48
CA TYR A 147 0.06 -4.56 28.52
C TYR A 147 0.09 -6.00 29.05
N GLY A 148 1.28 -6.56 29.34
CA GLY A 148 1.45 -7.88 29.93
C GLY A 148 0.64 -8.97 29.24
N ALA A 149 -0.17 -9.72 29.99
CA ALA A 149 -0.98 -10.84 29.48
C ALA A 149 -2.09 -10.42 28.50
N ARG A 150 -2.45 -9.15 28.45
CA ARG A 150 -3.47 -8.63 27.50
C ARG A 150 -2.89 -8.26 26.14
N ARG A 151 -1.58 -8.27 25.98
CA ARG A 151 -0.90 -7.94 24.73
C ARG A 151 -1.18 -9.00 23.65
N ARG A 152 -1.71 -8.57 22.48
CA ARG A 152 -1.98 -9.41 21.31
C ARG A 152 -1.34 -8.84 20.03
N HIS A 153 -0.40 -7.92 20.17
CA HIS A 153 0.19 -7.14 19.06
C HIS A 153 0.71 -8.00 17.92
N ASP A 154 1.44 -9.09 18.23
CA ASP A 154 2.05 -9.91 17.19
C ASP A 154 0.99 -10.72 16.43
N ALA A 155 0.01 -11.30 17.13
CA ALA A 155 -1.07 -12.04 16.51
C ALA A 155 -1.96 -11.12 15.65
N VAL A 156 -2.33 -9.94 16.18
CA VAL A 156 -3.12 -8.94 15.43
C VAL A 156 -2.37 -8.44 14.22
N ARG A 157 -1.07 -8.14 14.36
CA ARG A 157 -0.22 -7.73 13.25
C ARG A 157 -0.17 -8.79 12.15
N SER A 158 0.11 -10.04 12.50
CA SER A 158 0.17 -11.14 11.52
C SER A 158 -1.16 -11.35 10.80
N GLY A 159 -2.29 -11.31 11.53
CA GLY A 159 -3.61 -11.42 10.93
C GLY A 159 -3.94 -10.24 9.98
N LEU A 160 -3.53 -9.03 10.34
CA LEU A 160 -3.67 -7.86 9.47
C LEU A 160 -2.76 -7.95 8.23
N GLU A 161 -1.50 -8.39 8.37
CA GLU A 161 -0.58 -8.54 7.24
C GLU A 161 -1.12 -9.58 6.24
N GLU A 162 -1.67 -10.69 6.71
CA GLU A 162 -2.32 -11.69 5.86
C GLU A 162 -3.57 -11.13 5.17
N TRP A 163 -4.43 -10.44 5.90
CA TRP A 163 -5.64 -9.83 5.36
C TRP A 163 -5.31 -8.74 4.34
N LEU A 164 -4.39 -7.82 4.65
CA LEU A 164 -3.91 -6.76 3.76
C LEU A 164 -3.33 -7.34 2.45
N GLY A 165 -2.66 -8.49 2.53
CA GLY A 165 -2.09 -9.17 1.35
C GLY A 165 -3.14 -9.56 0.29
N ARG A 166 -4.40 -9.74 0.70
CA ARG A 166 -5.51 -10.15 -0.19
C ARG A 166 -6.34 -8.99 -0.73
N LEU A 167 -6.13 -7.77 -0.23
CA LEU A 167 -6.92 -6.62 -0.64
C LEU A 167 -6.50 -6.10 -2.02
N ASP A 168 -7.48 -5.83 -2.85
CA ASP A 168 -7.30 -5.03 -4.07
C ASP A 168 -7.28 -3.54 -3.69
N ALA A 169 -6.13 -3.08 -3.18
CA ALA A 169 -5.90 -1.72 -2.71
C ALA A 169 -4.41 -1.36 -2.76
N ALA A 170 -4.11 -0.09 -2.96
CA ALA A 170 -2.76 0.45 -2.80
C ALA A 170 -2.46 0.63 -1.32
N ARG A 171 -1.54 -0.16 -0.78
CA ARG A 171 -1.19 -0.18 0.66
C ARG A 171 0.11 0.59 0.87
N LEU A 172 0.03 1.63 1.67
CA LEU A 172 1.15 2.50 2.00
C LEU A 172 1.56 2.27 3.47
N PRO A 173 2.66 1.55 3.75
CA PRO A 173 3.16 1.38 5.11
C PRO A 173 3.57 2.75 5.67
N LEU A 174 3.05 3.08 6.86
CA LEU A 174 3.30 4.35 7.52
C LEU A 174 3.76 4.13 8.97
N ASP A 175 4.50 5.11 9.51
CA ASP A 175 4.84 5.19 10.93
C ASP A 175 4.37 6.54 11.50
N THR A 176 3.97 6.54 12.77
CA THR A 176 3.64 7.77 13.51
C THR A 176 4.87 8.44 14.11
N ARG A 177 6.03 7.80 14.08
CA ARG A 177 7.31 8.38 14.52
C ARG A 177 7.80 9.43 13.54
N LEU A 178 8.46 10.42 14.06
CA LEU A 178 9.15 11.44 13.29
C LEU A 178 10.66 11.16 13.36
N ASP A 179 11.34 11.14 12.22
CA ASP A 179 12.80 11.08 12.19
C ASP A 179 13.35 11.93 11.03
N PRO A 180 13.94 13.09 11.33
CA PRO A 180 14.51 13.97 10.30
C PRO A 180 15.78 13.41 9.63
N ARG A 181 16.34 12.32 10.13
CA ARG A 181 17.54 11.68 9.57
C ARG A 181 17.20 10.58 8.57
N ASP A 182 15.97 10.08 8.59
CA ASP A 182 15.48 9.04 7.66
C ASP A 182 14.42 9.66 6.72
N TRP A 183 14.81 9.90 5.47
CA TRP A 183 13.91 10.48 4.46
C TRP A 183 12.63 9.66 4.20
N ARG A 184 12.58 8.39 4.63
CA ARG A 184 11.40 7.51 4.51
C ARG A 184 10.35 7.82 5.57
N LEU A 185 10.72 8.53 6.62
CA LEU A 185 9.83 8.95 7.71
C LEU A 185 9.53 10.45 7.63
N PRO A 186 8.35 10.89 8.07
CA PRO A 186 8.10 12.30 8.24
C PRO A 186 9.08 12.92 9.23
N ALA A 187 9.65 14.06 8.91
CA ALA A 187 10.47 14.83 9.86
C ALA A 187 9.62 15.73 10.76
N THR A 188 8.38 16.05 10.36
CA THR A 188 7.49 16.96 11.09
C THR A 188 6.05 16.43 11.11
N ALA A 189 5.27 16.88 12.09
CA ALA A 189 3.84 16.57 12.18
C ALA A 189 3.05 17.07 10.96
N ALA A 190 3.46 18.19 10.36
CA ALA A 190 2.85 18.72 9.15
C ALA A 190 3.06 17.79 7.94
N GLN A 191 4.26 17.19 7.81
CA GLN A 191 4.53 16.20 6.77
C GLN A 191 3.69 14.94 6.95
N ALA A 192 3.60 14.41 8.18
CA ALA A 192 2.75 13.27 8.49
C ALA A 192 1.28 13.56 8.16
N GLY A 193 0.75 14.69 8.61
CA GLY A 193 -0.62 15.12 8.30
C GLY A 193 -0.87 15.31 6.81
N SER A 194 0.12 15.79 6.06
CA SER A 194 0.01 15.98 4.61
C SER A 194 -0.08 14.66 3.84
N VAL A 195 0.55 13.60 4.33
CA VAL A 195 0.40 12.24 3.76
C VAL A 195 -1.01 11.73 4.07
N ILE A 196 -1.40 11.76 5.34
CA ILE A 196 -2.71 11.24 5.80
C ILE A 196 -3.86 11.88 5.02
N ALA A 197 -3.86 13.21 4.87
CA ALA A 197 -4.91 13.95 4.18
C ALA A 197 -5.09 13.58 2.68
N ARG A 198 -4.22 12.75 2.12
CA ARG A 198 -4.27 12.28 0.72
C ARG A 198 -4.65 10.81 0.58
N LEU A 199 -4.99 10.16 1.67
CA LEU A 199 -5.41 8.76 1.69
C LEU A 199 -6.93 8.66 1.55
N ASP A 200 -7.40 7.55 1.00
CA ASP A 200 -8.83 7.25 1.00
C ASP A 200 -9.30 6.71 2.35
N THR A 201 -8.43 5.99 3.05
CA THR A 201 -8.67 5.51 4.41
C THR A 201 -7.35 5.11 5.09
N VAL A 202 -7.44 4.89 6.41
CA VAL A 202 -6.32 4.42 7.24
C VAL A 202 -6.71 3.10 7.89
N VAL A 203 -5.77 2.17 8.00
CA VAL A 203 -5.85 0.97 8.86
C VAL A 203 -4.81 1.13 9.97
N SER A 204 -5.22 1.16 11.22
CA SER A 204 -4.30 1.52 12.29
C SER A 204 -4.42 0.68 13.55
N MET A 205 -3.30 0.06 13.96
CA MET A 205 -3.10 -0.48 15.31
C MET A 205 -2.62 0.59 16.29
N ARG A 206 -2.35 1.81 15.83
CA ARG A 206 -1.81 2.90 16.65
C ARG A 206 -2.88 3.95 16.97
N MET A 207 -2.96 4.34 18.23
CA MET A 207 -3.85 5.40 18.67
C MET A 207 -3.64 6.70 17.89
N HIS A 208 -2.39 7.14 17.70
CA HIS A 208 -2.12 8.36 16.93
C HIS A 208 -2.47 8.22 15.44
N GLY A 209 -2.43 7.00 14.87
CA GLY A 209 -2.91 6.77 13.51
C GLY A 209 -4.42 7.02 13.38
N LEU A 210 -5.21 6.58 14.37
CA LEU A 210 -6.64 6.89 14.48
C LEU A 210 -6.87 8.40 14.61
N VAL A 211 -6.24 9.03 15.61
CA VAL A 211 -6.47 10.44 15.94
C VAL A 211 -6.10 11.36 14.78
N LEU A 212 -4.94 11.12 14.14
CA LEU A 212 -4.48 11.94 13.03
C LEU A 212 -5.34 11.77 11.78
N ALA A 213 -5.87 10.57 11.54
CA ALA A 213 -6.78 10.31 10.43
C ALA A 213 -8.10 11.07 10.63
N LEU A 214 -8.75 10.93 11.77
CA LEU A 214 -10.01 11.63 12.07
C LEU A 214 -9.84 13.16 12.08
N ARG A 215 -8.73 13.66 12.64
CA ARG A 215 -8.38 15.08 12.56
C ARG A 215 -8.29 15.60 11.13
N ALA A 216 -7.85 14.76 10.21
CA ALA A 216 -7.71 15.09 8.78
C ALA A 216 -9.00 14.84 7.97
N GLY A 217 -10.09 14.38 8.59
CA GLY A 217 -11.32 14.00 7.91
C GLY A 217 -11.19 12.72 7.08
N VAL A 218 -10.22 11.88 7.40
CA VAL A 218 -9.96 10.61 6.70
C VAL A 218 -10.52 9.45 7.54
N PRO A 219 -11.38 8.59 6.95
CA PRO A 219 -11.90 7.42 7.65
C PRO A 219 -10.78 6.49 8.11
N VAL A 220 -10.98 5.80 9.23
CA VAL A 220 -9.98 4.89 9.76
C VAL A 220 -10.61 3.60 10.31
N LEU A 221 -10.12 2.46 9.81
CA LEU A 221 -10.33 1.18 10.44
C LEU A 221 -9.31 1.05 11.59
N ALA A 222 -9.78 1.25 12.81
CA ALA A 222 -8.97 1.12 14.01
C ALA A 222 -8.95 -0.34 14.49
N VAL A 223 -7.78 -0.86 14.80
CA VAL A 223 -7.63 -2.23 15.32
C VAL A 223 -6.87 -2.17 16.64
N ASP A 224 -7.56 -2.51 17.73
CA ASP A 224 -6.94 -2.47 19.06
C ASP A 224 -6.23 -3.81 19.35
N PRO A 225 -4.89 -3.82 19.49
CA PRO A 225 -4.14 -5.03 19.73
C PRO A 225 -4.11 -5.49 21.20
N VAL A 226 -4.97 -4.91 22.06
CA VAL A 226 -5.04 -5.23 23.48
C VAL A 226 -6.33 -5.98 23.78
N ALA A 227 -6.24 -7.18 24.35
CA ALA A 227 -7.40 -7.98 24.75
C ALA A 227 -8.28 -7.18 25.74
N GLY A 228 -9.59 -7.16 25.50
CA GLY A 228 -10.54 -6.34 26.25
C GLY A 228 -10.48 -4.84 25.97
N GLY A 229 -9.68 -4.42 25.00
CA GLY A 229 -9.51 -3.02 24.60
C GLY A 229 -8.42 -2.27 25.38
N GLY A 230 -7.80 -1.31 24.69
CA GLY A 230 -6.75 -0.43 25.20
C GLY A 230 -6.96 1.01 24.75
N LYS A 231 -5.85 1.72 24.55
CA LYS A 231 -5.87 3.15 24.18
C LYS A 231 -6.51 3.44 22.81
N VAL A 232 -6.47 2.50 21.87
CA VAL A 232 -7.12 2.65 20.56
C VAL A 232 -8.63 2.65 20.72
N THR A 233 -9.18 1.66 21.45
CA THR A 233 -10.61 1.59 21.75
C THR A 233 -11.08 2.79 22.58
N ALA A 234 -10.27 3.23 23.56
CA ALA A 234 -10.61 4.40 24.38
C ALA A 234 -10.73 5.67 23.53
N GLN A 235 -9.77 5.90 22.63
CA GLN A 235 -9.83 7.05 21.74
C GLN A 235 -10.96 6.94 20.72
N ALA A 236 -11.20 5.77 20.13
CA ALA A 236 -12.32 5.59 19.22
C ALA A 236 -13.67 5.94 19.88
N ARG A 237 -13.85 5.56 21.17
CA ARG A 237 -15.03 5.95 21.96
C ARG A 237 -15.09 7.45 22.19
N ALA A 238 -13.96 8.09 22.54
CA ALA A 238 -13.91 9.53 22.76
C ALA A 238 -14.26 10.35 21.50
N TRP A 239 -13.96 9.78 20.32
CA TRP A 239 -14.33 10.36 19.04
C TRP A 239 -15.71 9.90 18.53
N ASP A 240 -16.42 9.06 19.29
CA ASP A 240 -17.65 8.38 18.83
C ASP A 240 -17.46 7.75 17.42
N TRP A 241 -16.33 7.05 17.23
CA TRP A 241 -15.94 6.44 15.97
C TRP A 241 -16.30 4.96 15.94
N PRO A 242 -17.14 4.50 14.98
CA PRO A 242 -17.69 3.14 15.01
C PRO A 242 -16.79 2.07 14.43
N ALA A 243 -15.84 2.43 13.51
CA ALA A 243 -15.03 1.45 12.81
C ALA A 243 -13.82 1.00 13.66
N VAL A 244 -14.12 0.16 14.66
CA VAL A 244 -13.14 -0.42 15.59
C VAL A 244 -13.29 -1.92 15.64
N VAL A 245 -12.15 -2.63 15.59
CA VAL A 245 -12.06 -4.09 15.78
C VAL A 245 -11.11 -4.37 16.93
N GLY A 246 -11.57 -5.05 17.96
CA GLY A 246 -10.74 -5.51 19.08
C GLY A 246 -9.92 -6.74 18.71
N ALA A 247 -8.84 -6.98 19.47
CA ALA A 247 -7.98 -8.15 19.27
C ALA A 247 -8.75 -9.48 19.39
N ASP A 248 -9.77 -9.52 20.25
CA ASP A 248 -10.58 -10.70 20.51
C ASP A 248 -11.66 -10.92 19.42
N GLU A 249 -11.89 -9.93 18.56
CA GLU A 249 -12.89 -9.93 17.47
C GLU A 249 -12.23 -9.91 16.10
N LEU A 250 -10.92 -10.14 16.03
CA LEU A 250 -10.16 -10.06 14.77
C LEU A 250 -10.56 -11.21 13.84
N ASP A 251 -11.37 -10.89 12.86
CA ASP A 251 -11.85 -11.78 11.81
C ASP A 251 -11.78 -11.08 10.44
N PRO A 252 -11.35 -11.77 9.37
CA PRO A 252 -11.27 -11.19 8.04
C PRO A 252 -12.59 -10.60 7.53
N GLY A 253 -13.72 -11.28 7.77
CA GLY A 253 -15.04 -10.78 7.37
C GLY A 253 -15.43 -9.49 8.09
N ARG A 254 -15.08 -9.39 9.37
CA ARG A 254 -15.29 -8.17 10.16
C ARG A 254 -14.40 -7.02 9.67
N LEU A 255 -13.15 -7.31 9.33
CA LEU A 255 -12.24 -6.32 8.75
C LEU A 255 -12.76 -5.82 7.39
N ASP A 256 -13.23 -6.72 6.53
CA ASP A 256 -13.82 -6.37 5.23
C ASP A 256 -15.07 -5.51 5.37
N GLU A 257 -15.95 -5.82 6.32
CA GLU A 257 -17.15 -5.04 6.61
C GLU A 257 -16.79 -3.61 7.03
N GLN A 258 -15.86 -3.47 7.99
CA GLN A 258 -15.46 -2.19 8.51
C GLN A 258 -14.67 -1.36 7.48
N LEU A 259 -13.80 -1.99 6.70
CA LEU A 259 -13.09 -1.31 5.60
C LEU A 259 -14.08 -0.81 4.54
N ARG A 260 -15.05 -1.63 4.15
CA ARG A 260 -16.07 -1.24 3.18
C ARG A 260 -16.89 -0.04 3.68
N TRP A 261 -17.21 -0.02 4.97
CA TRP A 261 -17.88 1.13 5.57
C TRP A 261 -16.98 2.38 5.53
N CYS A 262 -15.71 2.27 5.93
CA CYS A 262 -14.75 3.39 5.86
C CYS A 262 -14.63 3.96 4.44
N LEU A 263 -14.62 3.12 3.43
CA LEU A 263 -14.52 3.53 2.01
C LEU A 263 -15.84 4.06 1.43
N SER A 264 -16.96 3.91 2.17
CA SER A 264 -18.27 4.38 1.71
C SER A 264 -18.43 5.90 1.87
N PRO A 265 -19.41 6.51 1.16
CA PRO A 265 -19.78 7.90 1.38
C PRO A 265 -20.16 8.21 2.84
N ALA A 266 -20.80 7.25 3.55
CA ALA A 266 -21.18 7.39 4.94
C ALA A 266 -19.97 7.45 5.88
N GLY A 267 -18.97 6.57 5.68
CA GLY A 267 -17.74 6.59 6.45
C GLY A 267 -16.94 7.88 6.24
N ARG A 268 -16.90 8.37 5.00
CA ARG A 268 -16.24 9.63 4.66
C ARG A 268 -16.93 10.82 5.34
N ALA A 269 -18.25 10.93 5.21
CA ALA A 269 -19.01 11.99 5.87
C ALA A 269 -18.85 11.98 7.39
N ALA A 270 -18.85 10.79 8.01
CA ALA A 270 -18.61 10.64 9.43
C ALA A 270 -17.22 11.14 9.85
N ALA A 271 -16.17 10.86 9.07
CA ALA A 271 -14.82 11.34 9.37
C ALA A 271 -14.70 12.86 9.21
N GLU A 272 -15.32 13.44 8.19
CA GLU A 272 -15.38 14.89 7.97
C GLU A 272 -16.12 15.60 9.13
N GLU A 273 -17.20 15.01 9.63
CA GLU A 273 -17.93 15.51 10.81
C GLU A 273 -17.03 15.53 12.05
N ARG A 274 -16.26 14.46 12.29
CA ARG A 274 -15.30 14.39 13.41
C ARG A 274 -14.19 15.44 13.26
N ALA A 275 -13.67 15.66 12.06
CA ALA A 275 -12.68 16.69 11.81
C ALA A 275 -13.23 18.11 12.12
N ALA A 276 -14.49 18.36 11.82
CA ALA A 276 -15.15 19.65 12.12
C ALA A 276 -15.30 19.91 13.61
N MET A 277 -15.28 18.89 14.47
CA MET A 277 -15.37 19.02 15.93
C MET A 277 -14.02 19.40 16.58
N VAL A 278 -12.90 19.24 15.90
CA VAL A 278 -11.54 19.42 16.46
C VAL A 278 -11.29 20.78 17.11
N PRO A 279 -11.88 21.93 16.68
CA PRO A 279 -11.65 23.21 17.35
C PRO A 279 -12.16 23.31 18.79
N SER A 280 -12.94 22.35 19.29
CA SER A 280 -13.58 22.38 20.60
C SER A 280 -13.50 21.01 21.30
N GLY A 281 -13.78 20.98 22.60
CA GLY A 281 -13.89 19.74 23.35
C GLY A 281 -12.57 19.21 23.93
N PHE A 282 -11.63 20.09 24.25
CA PHE A 282 -10.38 19.73 24.92
C PHE A 282 -10.36 20.23 26.38
N GLU A 283 -11.28 19.71 27.20
CA GLU A 283 -11.43 20.06 28.62
C GLU A 283 -10.10 19.98 29.41
N GLN A 284 -9.23 19.03 29.03
CA GLN A 284 -7.88 18.90 29.62
C GLN A 284 -6.98 20.14 29.38
N LEU A 285 -7.16 20.86 28.28
CA LEU A 285 -6.41 22.08 28.03
C LEU A 285 -7.00 23.25 28.85
N ASP A 286 -8.31 23.28 28.97
CA ASP A 286 -9.00 24.30 29.78
C ASP A 286 -8.68 24.12 31.26
N GLU A 287 -8.65 22.87 31.75
CA GLU A 287 -8.24 22.51 33.11
C GLU A 287 -6.76 22.90 33.34
N LEU A 288 -5.85 22.52 32.47
CA LEU A 288 -4.43 22.87 32.58
C LEU A 288 -4.22 24.39 32.61
N VAL A 289 -4.88 25.11 31.70
CA VAL A 289 -4.76 26.58 31.66
C VAL A 289 -5.35 27.21 32.90
N GLY A 290 -6.47 26.69 33.39
CA GLY A 290 -7.11 27.14 34.64
C GLY A 290 -6.17 26.98 35.84
N ASP A 291 -5.56 25.81 36.01
CA ASP A 291 -4.60 25.53 37.08
C ASP A 291 -3.41 26.48 37.04
N LEU A 292 -2.78 26.63 35.84
CA LEU A 292 -1.63 27.53 35.68
C LEU A 292 -1.98 29.00 35.96
N LEU A 293 -3.18 29.46 35.57
CA LEU A 293 -3.62 30.81 35.87
C LEU A 293 -3.95 31.00 37.37
N GLY A 294 -4.48 29.97 38.04
CA GLY A 294 -4.66 29.95 39.49
C GLY A 294 -3.33 30.12 40.24
N ASP A 295 -2.31 29.37 39.84
CA ASP A 295 -0.96 29.49 40.43
C ASP A 295 -0.36 30.89 40.21
N LEU A 296 -0.55 31.50 39.03
CA LEU A 296 -0.06 32.83 38.73
C LEU A 296 -0.77 33.92 39.53
N SER A 297 -2.04 33.73 39.90
CA SER A 297 -2.83 34.67 40.71
C SER A 297 -2.61 34.55 42.22
N GLY A 298 -1.84 33.54 42.67
CA GLY A 298 -1.54 33.31 44.08
C GLY A 298 -2.71 32.77 44.89
N GLU A 299 -3.76 32.28 44.26
CA GLU A 299 -4.83 31.52 44.92
C GLU A 299 -4.36 30.06 45.08
N PRO A 300 -4.36 29.49 46.33
CA PRO A 300 -3.97 28.10 46.52
C PRO A 300 -4.98 27.20 45.80
N GLY A 301 -4.48 26.40 44.85
CA GLY A 301 -5.27 25.39 44.18
C GLY A 301 -6.01 24.51 45.19
N ARG A 302 -7.26 24.15 44.93
CA ARG A 302 -8.00 23.17 45.71
C ARG A 302 -7.26 21.84 45.63
N ASP A 303 -6.66 21.42 46.76
CA ASP A 303 -6.10 20.09 46.95
C ASP A 303 -7.15 19.05 46.56
N ALA A 304 -7.00 18.42 45.42
CA ALA A 304 -7.69 17.18 45.11
C ALA A 304 -7.05 16.10 46.00
N ASP A 305 -7.72 15.73 47.08
CA ASP A 305 -7.40 14.58 47.92
C ASP A 305 -7.34 13.31 47.00
N GLY A 306 -6.16 12.97 46.58
CA GLY A 306 -5.81 11.77 45.89
C GLY A 306 -4.44 11.31 46.35
N GLU A 307 -4.42 10.44 47.35
CA GLU A 307 -3.28 9.71 47.86
C GLU A 307 -2.54 9.00 46.70
N PHE A 308 -1.47 9.61 46.22
CA PHE A 308 -0.52 8.95 45.35
C PHE A 308 0.50 8.21 46.22
N ASP A 309 0.33 6.91 46.32
CA ASP A 309 1.27 6.00 46.98
C ASP A 309 2.68 6.15 46.36
N ARG A 310 3.59 6.74 47.15
CA ARG A 310 5.00 6.92 46.80
C ARG A 310 5.77 5.65 47.11
N GLU A 311 5.76 4.69 46.20
CA GLU A 311 6.79 3.66 46.14
C GLU A 311 7.21 3.44 44.68
N LEU A 312 8.07 4.31 44.14
CA LEU A 312 8.94 4.00 43.04
C LEU A 312 10.36 4.37 43.43
N GLY A 313 11.12 3.33 43.76
CA GLY A 313 12.54 3.42 44.07
C GLY A 313 13.38 3.93 42.85
N PRO A 314 14.57 4.46 43.12
CA PRO A 314 15.44 5.09 42.11
C PRO A 314 16.30 4.06 41.38
N GLU A 315 15.72 3.34 40.40
CA GLU A 315 16.50 2.54 39.45
C GLU A 315 15.80 2.58 38.09
N LEU A 316 16.18 3.48 37.21
CA LEU A 316 16.09 3.38 35.74
C LEU A 316 16.53 4.70 35.07
N LEU A 317 17.75 5.09 35.35
CA LEU A 317 18.45 6.13 34.57
C LEU A 317 19.75 5.53 34.05
N GLU A 318 19.67 4.52 33.17
CA GLU A 318 20.75 4.08 32.31
C GLU A 318 20.16 3.12 31.24
N ALA A 319 19.76 3.64 30.09
CA ALA A 319 19.83 3.02 28.76
C ALA A 319 19.08 3.92 27.76
N ALA A 320 19.81 4.86 27.22
CA ALA A 320 19.40 5.60 26.01
C ALA A 320 19.74 4.80 24.75
#